data_350f3c6c28d719853667fded512978c6
#
_entry.id   350f3c6c28d719853667fded512978c6
#
_cell.length_a   1.000
_cell.length_b   1.000
_cell.length_c   1.000
_cell.angle_alpha   90.00
_cell.angle_beta   90.00
_cell.angle_gamma   90.00
#
_symmetry.space_group_name_H-M   'P 1'
#
loop_
_entity.id
_entity.type
_entity.pdbx_description
1 polymer ?
#
loop_
_entity_poly.entity_id
_entity_poly.type
_entity_poly.pdbx_seq_one_letter_code
_entity_poly.pdbx_strand_id
1 'polypeptide(L)'
;MLWDSGVDAGVSAAMQCGYFDQGLCRSCTFMGTPYNDQLADKMSHARSLLAAWPEAIWLPPMQSRPDGFRNKAKMVVGGTAEHPTLGILDASLQGIDLTGCGILSPGLRSAFAPIVAFITRARVSPYDVSARRGELKHVLLTESPDDALMLRFVLRSTEALGRMQKHLPSLLAELPNLSVVTVNLLPEHKAVLEGDEEILLSGSETLAMRLGDLVLHLRPASFFQTNTEIATGLYTQARQWLDEVEAKSVWDLYCGVGGFALHVAAPGRSVHGVEVSAPAVASAQLSAFEAGLEDVTFAVGDATALIAGETQDAIIVNPPRRGLGDVLCATLEASGVPTIIYSSCNALSLARDIAAMPAYAPQRIRLFDMFPQTDHYEAMVLLVRRS
;
A
#
# COMPACT_ATOMS: atom_id res chain seq x y z
N MET A 1 13.33 0.28 -25.38
CA MET A 1 14.04 -1.00 -25.23
C MET A 1 13.05 -1.98 -24.65
N LEU A 2 12.71 -3.01 -25.41
CA LEU A 2 11.76 -4.06 -25.04
C LEU A 2 12.37 -4.90 -23.91
N TRP A 3 11.72 -4.94 -22.78
CA TRP A 3 12.02 -5.89 -21.72
C TRP A 3 11.40 -7.25 -22.10
N ASP A 4 12.18 -8.05 -22.79
CA ASP A 4 11.91 -9.48 -22.99
C ASP A 4 12.57 -10.21 -21.79
N SER A 5 11.88 -10.27 -20.68
CA SER A 5 12.26 -11.16 -19.59
C SER A 5 11.65 -12.53 -19.88
N GLY A 6 12.39 -13.34 -20.62
CA GLY A 6 12.14 -14.78 -20.70
C GLY A 6 12.20 -15.38 -19.30
N VAL A 7 11.06 -15.40 -18.62
CA VAL A 7 10.87 -16.22 -17.43
C VAL A 7 10.64 -17.65 -17.93
N ASP A 8 11.65 -18.48 -17.73
CA ASP A 8 11.58 -19.92 -17.93
C ASP A 8 10.28 -20.44 -17.28
N ALA A 9 9.48 -21.15 -18.06
CA ALA A 9 8.27 -21.82 -17.60
C ALA A 9 8.61 -23.08 -16.76
N GLY A 10 9.55 -22.93 -15.84
CA GLY A 10 9.80 -23.88 -14.76
C GLY A 10 8.66 -23.83 -13.78
N VAL A 11 8.09 -24.98 -13.40
CA VAL A 11 7.11 -25.12 -12.32
C VAL A 11 7.65 -24.40 -11.10
N SER A 12 7.12 -23.18 -10.81
CA SER A 12 7.53 -22.43 -9.63
C SER A 12 7.16 -23.25 -8.41
N ALA A 13 8.16 -23.71 -7.67
CA ALA A 13 7.94 -24.46 -6.43
C ALA A 13 7.08 -23.64 -5.47
N ALA A 14 6.17 -24.33 -4.77
CA ALA A 14 5.37 -23.69 -3.75
C ALA A 14 6.27 -23.12 -2.63
N MET A 15 5.96 -21.91 -2.16
CA MET A 15 6.67 -21.34 -1.01
C MET A 15 6.45 -22.18 0.24
N GLN A 16 7.51 -22.41 1.01
CA GLN A 16 7.48 -23.10 2.29
C GLN A 16 7.54 -22.09 3.44
N CYS A 17 6.76 -22.29 4.49
CA CYS A 17 6.71 -21.39 5.63
C CYS A 17 6.56 -22.16 6.96
N GLY A 18 7.63 -22.21 7.75
CA GLY A 18 7.61 -22.91 9.04
C GLY A 18 6.57 -22.39 10.03
N TYR A 19 6.21 -21.11 9.97
CA TYR A 19 5.11 -20.57 10.79
C TYR A 19 3.74 -21.13 10.39
N PHE A 20 3.53 -21.30 9.09
CA PHE A 20 2.31 -21.90 8.56
C PHE A 20 2.22 -23.39 8.92
N ASP A 21 3.30 -24.13 8.69
CA ASP A 21 3.36 -25.57 8.95
C ASP A 21 3.12 -25.92 10.42
N GLN A 22 3.63 -25.09 11.33
CA GLN A 22 3.43 -25.20 12.77
C GLN A 22 2.06 -24.65 13.27
N GLY A 23 1.26 -24.07 12.39
CA GLY A 23 -0.02 -23.48 12.76
C GLY A 23 0.08 -22.14 13.50
N LEU A 24 1.26 -21.53 13.57
CA LEU A 24 1.51 -20.27 14.29
C LEU A 24 0.98 -19.05 13.53
N CYS A 25 0.95 -19.09 12.20
CA CYS A 25 0.43 -18.04 11.36
C CYS A 25 -0.35 -18.62 10.18
N ARG A 26 -1.52 -18.08 9.90
CA ARG A 26 -2.42 -18.50 8.81
C ARG A 26 -2.79 -17.35 7.86
N SER A 27 -2.00 -16.28 7.83
CA SER A 27 -2.28 -15.10 7.01
C SER A 27 -2.11 -15.34 5.50
N CYS A 28 -1.29 -16.32 5.11
CA CYS A 28 -1.06 -16.71 3.72
C CYS A 28 -2.02 -17.84 3.33
N THR A 29 -3.19 -17.50 2.78
CA THR A 29 -4.27 -18.47 2.46
C THR A 29 -3.90 -19.45 1.35
N PHE A 30 -2.95 -19.10 0.47
CA PHE A 30 -2.44 -19.93 -0.63
C PHE A 30 -1.08 -20.58 -0.33
N MET A 31 -0.66 -20.59 0.95
CA MET A 31 0.61 -21.23 1.32
C MET A 31 0.62 -22.70 0.92
N GLY A 32 1.70 -23.12 0.26
CA GLY A 32 1.84 -24.48 -0.27
C GLY A 32 1.23 -24.71 -1.67
N THR A 33 0.52 -23.72 -2.23
CA THR A 33 0.04 -23.76 -3.61
C THR A 33 1.13 -23.21 -4.55
N PRO A 34 1.45 -23.87 -5.67
CA PRO A 34 2.37 -23.35 -6.68
C PRO A 34 1.95 -21.97 -7.17
N TYR A 35 2.90 -21.06 -7.39
CA TYR A 35 2.60 -19.67 -7.69
C TYR A 35 1.71 -19.49 -8.95
N ASN A 36 1.97 -20.27 -10.01
CA ASN A 36 1.17 -20.20 -11.23
C ASN A 36 -0.30 -20.61 -10.99
N ASP A 37 -0.54 -21.57 -10.09
CA ASP A 37 -1.89 -21.99 -9.72
C ASP A 37 -2.61 -20.90 -8.91
N GLN A 38 -1.89 -20.24 -7.96
CA GLN A 38 -2.43 -19.07 -7.24
C GLN A 38 -2.89 -17.99 -8.22
N LEU A 39 -2.07 -17.69 -9.23
CA LEU A 39 -2.38 -16.67 -10.22
C LEU A 39 -3.56 -17.07 -11.11
N ALA A 40 -3.64 -18.34 -11.52
CA ALA A 40 -4.76 -18.89 -12.28
C ALA A 40 -6.08 -18.79 -11.50
N ASP A 41 -6.07 -19.12 -10.22
CA ASP A 41 -7.23 -19.00 -9.31
C ASP A 41 -7.69 -17.54 -9.17
N LYS A 42 -6.76 -16.60 -8.96
CA LYS A 42 -7.05 -15.16 -8.92
C LYS A 42 -7.67 -14.65 -10.22
N MET A 43 -7.12 -15.07 -11.36
CA MET A 43 -7.65 -14.72 -12.68
C MET A 43 -9.05 -15.31 -12.91
N SER A 44 -9.28 -16.57 -12.52
CA SER A 44 -10.57 -17.21 -12.60
C SER A 44 -11.62 -16.50 -11.74
N HIS A 45 -11.26 -16.17 -10.50
CA HIS A 45 -12.13 -15.42 -9.60
C HIS A 45 -12.47 -14.03 -10.16
N ALA A 46 -11.48 -13.25 -10.62
CA ALA A 46 -11.72 -11.94 -11.21
C ALA A 46 -12.62 -12.02 -12.44
N ARG A 47 -12.39 -13.00 -13.33
CA ARG A 47 -13.22 -13.23 -14.52
C ARG A 47 -14.68 -13.59 -14.16
N SER A 48 -14.88 -14.38 -13.11
CA SER A 48 -16.24 -14.75 -12.66
C SER A 48 -17.02 -13.53 -12.16
N LEU A 49 -16.38 -12.63 -11.43
CA LEU A 49 -17.01 -11.41 -10.91
C LEU A 49 -17.31 -10.37 -12.01
N LEU A 50 -16.49 -10.34 -13.06
CA LEU A 50 -16.62 -9.39 -14.17
C LEU A 50 -17.25 -10.04 -15.42
N ALA A 51 -17.92 -11.20 -15.28
CA ALA A 51 -18.52 -11.96 -16.38
C ALA A 51 -19.67 -11.21 -17.10
N ALA A 52 -20.24 -10.19 -16.48
CA ALA A 52 -21.26 -9.33 -17.10
C ALA A 52 -20.72 -8.51 -18.29
N TRP A 53 -19.40 -8.43 -18.47
CA TRP A 53 -18.74 -7.68 -19.54
C TRP A 53 -17.85 -8.62 -20.39
N PRO A 54 -18.43 -9.53 -21.17
CA PRO A 54 -17.67 -10.55 -21.92
C PRO A 54 -16.81 -9.95 -23.05
N GLU A 55 -17.13 -8.75 -23.51
CA GLU A 55 -16.39 -8.06 -24.58
C GLU A 55 -15.09 -7.39 -24.08
N ALA A 56 -14.88 -7.30 -22.75
CA ALA A 56 -13.69 -6.72 -22.19
C ALA A 56 -12.44 -7.56 -22.52
N ILE A 57 -11.38 -6.89 -22.97
CA ILE A 57 -10.10 -7.53 -23.29
C ILE A 57 -9.31 -7.74 -22.00
N TRP A 58 -9.03 -8.97 -21.66
CA TRP A 58 -8.16 -9.32 -20.53
C TRP A 58 -6.70 -9.33 -20.95
N LEU A 59 -5.93 -8.42 -20.40
CA LEU A 59 -4.48 -8.41 -20.56
C LEU A 59 -3.81 -9.48 -19.68
N PRO A 60 -2.61 -9.96 -20.06
CA PRO A 60 -1.83 -10.84 -19.19
C PRO A 60 -1.66 -10.24 -17.80
N PRO A 61 -1.83 -11.05 -16.71
CA PRO A 61 -1.66 -10.54 -15.35
C PRO A 61 -0.23 -10.08 -15.12
N MET A 62 -0.04 -9.05 -14.31
CA MET A 62 1.28 -8.69 -13.82
C MET A 62 1.63 -9.56 -12.63
N GLN A 63 2.67 -10.35 -12.81
CA GLN A 63 3.17 -11.29 -11.82
C GLN A 63 4.09 -10.58 -10.81
N SER A 64 4.13 -11.07 -9.59
CA SER A 64 5.07 -10.67 -8.54
C SER A 64 6.04 -11.81 -8.22
N ARG A 65 7.17 -11.50 -7.62
CA ARG A 65 7.93 -12.56 -6.95
C ARG A 65 7.12 -13.10 -5.77
N PRO A 66 7.19 -14.43 -5.52
CA PRO A 66 6.34 -15.08 -4.53
C PRO A 66 6.76 -14.82 -3.07
N ASP A 67 7.98 -14.35 -2.83
CA ASP A 67 8.58 -14.06 -1.53
C ASP A 67 9.33 -12.72 -1.52
N GLY A 68 9.70 -12.23 -0.34
CA GLY A 68 10.49 -11.01 -0.17
C GLY A 68 9.91 -9.75 -0.82
N PHE A 69 8.65 -9.77 -1.23
CA PHE A 69 8.03 -8.68 -2.00
C PHE A 69 7.52 -7.53 -1.12
N ARG A 70 7.24 -7.83 0.15
CA ARG A 70 6.52 -6.90 1.03
C ARG A 70 7.46 -5.90 1.67
N ASN A 71 7.26 -4.63 1.37
CA ASN A 71 8.05 -3.49 1.84
C ASN A 71 7.58 -2.88 3.17
N LYS A 72 6.51 -3.39 3.77
CA LYS A 72 5.94 -2.84 5.03
C LYS A 72 5.52 -3.96 5.97
N ALA A 73 6.07 -3.96 7.18
CA ALA A 73 5.68 -4.82 8.28
C ALA A 73 4.88 -4.05 9.31
N LYS A 74 3.78 -4.66 9.79
CA LYS A 74 2.96 -4.15 10.92
C LYS A 74 2.95 -5.26 11.95
N MET A 75 3.74 -5.10 13.02
CA MET A 75 3.95 -6.11 14.03
C MET A 75 3.27 -5.73 15.35
N VAL A 76 2.47 -6.61 15.90
CA VAL A 76 2.02 -6.51 17.29
C VAL A 76 3.21 -6.86 18.18
N VAL A 77 3.40 -6.13 19.26
CA VAL A 77 4.47 -6.40 20.22
C VAL A 77 3.90 -7.19 21.39
N GLY A 78 4.46 -8.36 21.60
CA GLY A 78 4.13 -9.25 22.72
C GLY A 78 5.34 -9.62 23.56
N GLY A 79 5.21 -10.63 24.43
CA GLY A 79 6.29 -11.08 25.31
C GLY A 79 6.50 -10.17 26.51
N THR A 80 7.75 -10.01 26.93
CA THR A 80 8.16 -9.14 28.05
C THR A 80 9.15 -8.06 27.60
N ALA A 81 9.48 -7.11 28.48
CA ALA A 81 10.47 -6.09 28.16
C ALA A 81 11.88 -6.67 27.91
N GLU A 82 12.20 -7.82 28.54
CA GLU A 82 13.46 -8.56 28.37
C GLU A 82 13.46 -9.44 27.12
N HIS A 83 12.28 -9.96 26.74
CA HIS A 83 12.08 -10.87 25.61
C HIS A 83 10.84 -10.45 24.80
N PRO A 84 10.89 -9.30 24.12
CA PRO A 84 9.78 -8.87 23.29
C PRO A 84 9.69 -9.73 22.01
N THR A 85 8.45 -10.01 21.58
CA THR A 85 8.15 -10.63 20.28
C THR A 85 7.57 -9.63 19.33
N LEU A 86 7.92 -9.70 18.05
CA LEU A 86 7.36 -8.87 16.99
C LEU A 86 6.62 -9.75 15.98
N GLY A 87 5.30 -9.61 15.91
CA GLY A 87 4.51 -10.44 15.01
C GLY A 87 3.01 -10.27 15.19
N ILE A 88 2.35 -11.30 15.67
CA ILE A 88 0.91 -11.33 15.93
C ILE A 88 0.64 -11.83 17.36
N LEU A 89 -0.60 -11.73 17.78
CA LEU A 89 -1.07 -12.45 18.99
C LEU A 89 -1.83 -13.71 18.55
N ASP A 90 -1.65 -14.78 19.31
CA ASP A 90 -2.46 -15.98 19.16
C ASP A 90 -3.87 -15.81 19.80
N ALA A 91 -4.68 -16.89 19.78
CA ALA A 91 -6.01 -16.88 20.36
C ALA A 91 -6.01 -16.67 21.89
N SER A 92 -4.88 -16.92 22.57
CA SER A 92 -4.66 -16.69 24.00
C SER A 92 -4.05 -15.31 24.28
N LEU A 93 -3.93 -14.44 23.25
CA LEU A 93 -3.31 -13.12 23.30
C LEU A 93 -1.81 -13.16 23.65
N GLN A 94 -1.13 -14.31 23.41
CA GLN A 94 0.30 -14.43 23.55
C GLN A 94 1.02 -14.02 22.26
N GLY A 95 2.17 -13.36 22.38
CA GLY A 95 2.94 -12.89 21.25
C GLY A 95 3.60 -14.04 20.48
N ILE A 96 3.35 -14.12 19.18
CA ILE A 96 4.05 -15.00 18.24
C ILE A 96 5.04 -14.14 17.45
N ASP A 97 6.32 -14.51 17.51
CA ASP A 97 7.36 -13.85 16.74
C ASP A 97 7.28 -14.23 15.26
N LEU A 98 7.23 -13.24 14.38
CA LEU A 98 7.19 -13.38 12.93
C LEU A 98 8.34 -12.63 12.22
N THR A 99 9.41 -12.33 12.92
CA THR A 99 10.58 -11.61 12.37
C THR A 99 11.25 -12.33 11.19
N GLY A 100 11.08 -13.65 11.11
CA GLY A 100 11.56 -14.48 9.99
C GLY A 100 10.54 -14.66 8.85
N CYS A 101 9.46 -13.86 8.78
CA CYS A 101 8.41 -14.02 7.76
C CYS A 101 8.97 -13.87 6.34
N GLY A 102 8.84 -14.92 5.51
CA GLY A 102 9.44 -14.98 4.19
C GLY A 102 8.88 -14.05 3.14
N ILE A 103 7.66 -13.51 3.33
CA ILE A 103 7.10 -12.50 2.39
C ILE A 103 7.69 -11.10 2.59
N LEU A 104 8.29 -10.82 3.76
CA LEU A 104 8.94 -9.54 4.03
C LEU A 104 10.26 -9.44 3.28
N SER A 105 10.58 -8.24 2.83
CA SER A 105 11.85 -7.93 2.17
C SER A 105 13.04 -8.28 3.08
N PRO A 106 14.21 -8.59 2.52
CA PRO A 106 15.41 -8.90 3.32
C PRO A 106 15.81 -7.77 4.28
N GLY A 107 15.67 -6.50 3.85
CA GLY A 107 16.02 -5.35 4.68
C GLY A 107 15.10 -5.22 5.90
N LEU A 108 13.79 -5.43 5.74
CA LEU A 108 12.87 -5.48 6.88
C LEU A 108 13.26 -6.58 7.87
N ARG A 109 13.55 -7.79 7.38
CA ARG A 109 13.92 -8.92 8.25
C ARG A 109 15.21 -8.66 9.01
N SER A 110 16.21 -8.09 8.36
CA SER A 110 17.50 -7.77 9.01
C SER A 110 17.39 -6.69 10.08
N ALA A 111 16.43 -5.77 9.96
CA ALA A 111 16.22 -4.68 10.90
C ALA A 111 15.55 -5.11 12.22
N PHE A 112 14.86 -6.25 12.26
CA PHE A 112 14.14 -6.63 13.48
C PHE A 112 15.05 -6.93 14.67
N ALA A 113 16.18 -7.59 14.49
CA ALA A 113 17.08 -7.91 15.60
C ALA A 113 17.61 -6.64 16.32
N PRO A 114 18.11 -5.60 15.64
CA PRO A 114 18.44 -4.32 16.27
C PRO A 114 17.24 -3.63 16.96
N ILE A 115 16.04 -3.71 16.36
CA ILE A 115 14.82 -3.13 16.95
C ILE A 115 14.45 -3.84 18.25
N VAL A 116 14.47 -5.17 18.28
CA VAL A 116 14.22 -5.98 19.48
C VAL A 116 15.24 -5.62 20.58
N ALA A 117 16.53 -5.55 20.22
CA ALA A 117 17.60 -5.15 21.16
C ALA A 117 17.39 -3.73 21.72
N PHE A 118 16.90 -2.80 20.87
CA PHE A 118 16.55 -1.44 21.31
C PHE A 118 15.39 -1.43 22.31
N ILE A 119 14.30 -2.17 22.03
CA ILE A 119 13.14 -2.30 22.91
C ILE A 119 13.58 -2.80 24.29
N THR A 120 14.43 -3.83 24.31
CA THR A 120 14.97 -4.43 25.54
C THR A 120 15.86 -3.45 26.29
N ARG A 121 16.80 -2.74 25.62
CA ARG A 121 17.68 -1.72 26.26
C ARG A 121 16.91 -0.57 26.86
N ALA A 122 15.89 -0.08 26.13
CA ALA A 122 15.04 1.00 26.58
C ALA A 122 13.98 0.54 27.60
N ARG A 123 13.90 -0.76 27.89
CA ARG A 123 12.92 -1.40 28.78
C ARG A 123 11.50 -0.92 28.49
N VAL A 124 11.11 -0.95 27.21
CA VAL A 124 9.75 -0.60 26.79
C VAL A 124 8.88 -1.84 26.93
N SER A 125 7.98 -1.82 27.89
CA SER A 125 7.10 -2.97 28.15
C SER A 125 6.10 -3.17 27.02
N PRO A 126 5.96 -4.40 26.45
CA PRO A 126 4.87 -4.73 25.55
C PRO A 126 3.50 -4.44 26.19
N TYR A 127 2.53 -4.04 25.36
CA TYR A 127 1.17 -3.82 25.82
C TYR A 127 0.41 -5.15 25.96
N ASP A 128 0.08 -5.52 27.19
CA ASP A 128 -0.79 -6.65 27.49
C ASP A 128 -2.26 -6.25 27.29
N VAL A 129 -2.89 -6.85 26.28
CA VAL A 129 -4.29 -6.58 25.90
C VAL A 129 -5.25 -6.99 27.01
N SER A 130 -5.00 -8.11 27.69
CA SER A 130 -5.86 -8.66 28.75
C SER A 130 -5.78 -7.82 30.02
N ALA A 131 -4.55 -7.48 30.44
CA ALA A 131 -4.31 -6.68 31.65
C ALA A 131 -4.49 -5.16 31.39
N ARG A 132 -4.55 -4.72 30.13
CA ARG A 132 -4.57 -3.31 29.70
C ARG A 132 -3.40 -2.49 30.29
N ARG A 133 -2.22 -3.11 30.34
CA ARG A 133 -0.99 -2.55 30.91
C ARG A 133 0.15 -2.69 29.92
N GLY A 134 1.19 -1.88 30.12
CA GLY A 134 2.35 -1.79 29.23
C GLY A 134 2.23 -0.62 28.26
N GLU A 135 3.25 -0.40 27.46
CA GLU A 135 3.39 0.80 26.65
C GLU A 135 3.38 0.51 25.15
N LEU A 136 4.18 -0.46 24.68
CA LEU A 136 4.42 -0.68 23.26
C LEU A 136 3.40 -1.64 22.65
N LYS A 137 2.52 -1.11 21.81
CA LYS A 137 1.46 -1.87 21.13
C LYS A 137 1.92 -2.46 19.81
N HIS A 138 2.52 -1.61 18.96
CA HIS A 138 2.91 -2.02 17.62
C HIS A 138 4.28 -1.45 17.24
N VAL A 139 4.93 -2.16 16.33
CA VAL A 139 6.08 -1.69 15.55
C VAL A 139 5.69 -1.75 14.09
N LEU A 140 5.75 -0.60 13.40
CA LEU A 140 5.56 -0.52 11.97
C LEU A 140 6.91 -0.18 11.33
N LEU A 141 7.32 -0.99 10.37
CA LEU A 141 8.57 -0.80 9.65
C LEU A 141 8.28 -0.77 8.16
N THR A 142 8.80 0.25 7.47
CA THR A 142 8.67 0.41 6.02
C THR A 142 10.05 0.55 5.41
N GLU A 143 10.31 -0.16 4.31
CA GLU A 143 11.54 -0.11 3.55
C GLU A 143 11.30 0.54 2.19
N SER A 144 12.18 1.45 1.81
CA SER A 144 12.18 2.04 0.47
C SER A 144 12.96 1.16 -0.52
N PRO A 145 12.78 1.37 -1.84
CA PRO A 145 13.60 0.68 -2.85
C PRO A 145 15.11 0.98 -2.76
N ASP A 146 15.48 2.09 -2.13
CA ASP A 146 16.88 2.49 -1.88
C ASP A 146 17.37 2.02 -0.50
N ASP A 147 16.74 0.97 0.07
CA ASP A 147 17.05 0.35 1.37
C ASP A 147 16.89 1.27 2.60
N ALA A 148 16.35 2.49 2.44
CA ALA A 148 16.08 3.36 3.57
C ALA A 148 14.88 2.86 4.37
N LEU A 149 14.94 3.03 5.70
CA LEU A 149 13.92 2.54 6.62
C LEU A 149 13.17 3.66 7.33
N MET A 150 11.87 3.46 7.52
CA MET A 150 11.03 4.24 8.42
C MET A 150 10.48 3.32 9.50
N LEU A 151 10.77 3.66 10.76
CA LEU A 151 10.36 2.93 11.95
C LEU A 151 9.40 3.77 12.77
N ARG A 152 8.25 3.20 13.08
CA ARG A 152 7.21 3.81 13.89
C ARG A 152 6.87 2.90 15.07
N PHE A 153 7.01 3.41 16.28
CA PHE A 153 6.56 2.76 17.50
C PHE A 153 5.17 3.29 17.88
N VAL A 154 4.22 2.42 18.15
CA VAL A 154 2.89 2.80 18.63
C VAL A 154 2.83 2.55 20.13
N LEU A 155 2.80 3.62 20.92
CA LEU A 155 2.80 3.59 22.38
C LEU A 155 1.42 3.95 22.94
N ARG A 156 1.12 3.43 24.13
CA ARG A 156 -0.05 3.83 24.89
C ARG A 156 0.07 5.24 25.46
N SER A 157 1.28 5.65 25.86
CA SER A 157 1.56 6.94 26.47
C SER A 157 2.99 7.40 26.22
N THR A 158 3.37 8.54 26.73
CA THR A 158 4.74 9.07 26.65
C THR A 158 5.68 8.54 27.74
N GLU A 159 5.25 7.58 28.56
CA GLU A 159 6.02 7.08 29.71
C GLU A 159 7.41 6.58 29.32
N ALA A 160 7.50 5.80 28.22
CA ALA A 160 8.74 5.23 27.74
C ALA A 160 9.61 6.20 26.92
N LEU A 161 9.07 7.34 26.51
CA LEU A 161 9.69 8.24 25.52
C LEU A 161 11.11 8.69 25.91
N GLY A 162 11.32 9.10 27.16
CA GLY A 162 12.63 9.55 27.62
C GLY A 162 13.69 8.44 27.57
N ARG A 163 13.31 7.19 27.86
CA ARG A 163 14.20 6.03 27.75
C ARG A 163 14.51 5.70 26.29
N MET A 164 13.51 5.77 25.44
CA MET A 164 13.69 5.55 24.00
C MET A 164 14.63 6.60 23.39
N GLN A 165 14.45 7.88 23.71
CA GLN A 165 15.34 8.95 23.26
C GLN A 165 16.78 8.75 23.74
N LYS A 166 16.98 8.31 24.98
CA LYS A 166 18.31 8.02 25.53
C LYS A 166 19.05 6.92 24.75
N HIS A 167 18.34 5.89 24.31
CA HIS A 167 18.93 4.74 23.61
C HIS A 167 18.86 4.83 22.07
N LEU A 168 18.19 5.84 21.52
CA LEU A 168 18.04 6.05 20.09
C LEU A 168 19.37 6.13 19.33
N PRO A 169 20.42 6.82 19.84
CA PRO A 169 21.71 6.85 19.14
C PRO A 169 22.32 5.48 18.87
N SER A 170 22.11 4.50 19.78
CA SER A 170 22.61 3.14 19.56
C SER A 170 21.82 2.41 18.47
N LEU A 171 20.50 2.63 18.37
CA LEU A 171 19.70 2.07 17.29
C LEU A 171 20.12 2.64 15.93
N LEU A 172 20.33 3.96 15.84
CA LEU A 172 20.79 4.61 14.62
C LEU A 172 22.19 4.15 14.17
N ALA A 173 23.06 3.82 15.13
CA ALA A 173 24.37 3.26 14.83
C ALA A 173 24.28 1.80 14.30
N GLU A 174 23.34 1.02 14.81
CA GLU A 174 23.09 -0.36 14.36
C GLU A 174 22.31 -0.44 13.04
N LEU A 175 21.48 0.57 12.74
CA LEU A 175 20.69 0.70 11.51
C LEU A 175 20.99 2.06 10.84
N PRO A 176 22.12 2.20 10.15
CA PRO A 176 22.53 3.48 9.56
C PRO A 176 21.62 3.96 8.42
N ASN A 177 20.84 3.06 7.85
CA ASN A 177 19.82 3.35 6.83
C ASN A 177 18.44 3.71 7.41
N LEU A 178 18.33 3.87 8.74
CA LEU A 178 17.09 4.28 9.40
C LEU A 178 16.91 5.80 9.27
N SER A 179 16.07 6.20 8.30
CA SER A 179 15.90 7.62 7.91
C SER A 179 14.83 8.33 8.71
N VAL A 180 13.80 7.61 9.15
CA VAL A 180 12.66 8.18 9.88
C VAL A 180 12.37 7.32 11.11
N VAL A 181 12.31 7.94 12.29
CA VAL A 181 11.90 7.29 13.54
C VAL A 181 10.84 8.12 14.22
N THR A 182 9.68 7.52 14.48
CA THR A 182 8.56 8.19 15.14
C THR A 182 7.96 7.36 16.26
N VAL A 183 7.25 8.04 17.13
CA VAL A 183 6.32 7.47 18.11
C VAL A 183 4.93 8.00 17.80
N ASN A 184 3.99 7.08 17.63
CA ASN A 184 2.57 7.38 17.56
C ASN A 184 1.92 7.07 18.92
N LEU A 185 1.06 7.97 19.40
CA LEU A 185 0.36 7.77 20.67
C LEU A 185 -1.05 7.23 20.43
N LEU A 186 -1.32 6.04 20.98
CA LEU A 186 -2.61 5.37 20.97
C LEU A 186 -3.05 5.02 22.39
N PRO A 187 -3.60 5.97 23.15
CA PRO A 187 -3.98 5.74 24.56
C PRO A 187 -5.16 4.78 24.71
N GLU A 188 -6.08 4.78 23.75
CA GLU A 188 -7.29 3.98 23.85
C GLU A 188 -7.03 2.47 23.72
N HIS A 189 -7.85 1.69 24.43
CA HIS A 189 -7.92 0.25 24.25
C HIS A 189 -8.89 -0.08 23.09
N LYS A 190 -8.41 0.07 21.85
CA LYS A 190 -9.18 -0.20 20.63
C LYS A 190 -8.36 -1.07 19.68
N ALA A 191 -9.07 -1.84 18.85
CA ALA A 191 -8.46 -2.64 17.79
C ALA A 191 -8.13 -1.78 16.54
N VAL A 192 -7.41 -0.66 16.76
CA VAL A 192 -6.88 0.20 15.70
C VAL A 192 -5.36 0.20 15.77
N LEU A 193 -4.71 0.53 14.67
CA LEU A 193 -3.25 0.44 14.56
C LEU A 193 -2.54 1.69 15.07
N GLU A 194 -3.21 2.84 15.11
CA GLU A 194 -2.62 4.15 15.35
C GLU A 194 -3.61 5.13 15.97
N GLY A 195 -3.10 6.12 16.67
CA GLY A 195 -3.82 7.28 17.17
C GLY A 195 -3.48 8.54 16.38
N ASP A 196 -3.97 9.68 16.83
CA ASP A 196 -3.90 10.95 16.10
C ASP A 196 -2.57 11.71 16.30
N GLU A 197 -1.83 11.43 17.38
CA GLU A 197 -0.60 12.17 17.74
C GLU A 197 0.64 11.41 17.27
N GLU A 198 1.50 12.11 16.54
CA GLU A 198 2.78 11.60 16.03
C GLU A 198 3.95 12.45 16.53
N ILE A 199 4.96 11.83 17.11
CA ILE A 199 6.16 12.48 17.65
C ILE A 199 7.36 12.02 16.83
N LEU A 200 8.03 12.95 16.16
CA LEU A 200 9.29 12.68 15.46
C LEU A 200 10.42 12.53 16.47
N LEU A 201 11.13 11.40 16.43
CA LEU A 201 12.28 11.16 17.32
C LEU A 201 13.59 11.52 16.64
N SER A 202 13.77 11.20 15.37
CA SER A 202 14.97 11.54 14.62
C SER A 202 14.75 11.39 13.10
N GLY A 203 15.68 11.98 12.33
CA GLY A 203 15.74 11.88 10.88
C GLY A 203 14.83 12.85 10.15
N SER A 204 14.40 12.43 9.00
CA SER A 204 13.48 13.18 8.16
C SER A 204 12.02 12.97 8.62
N GLU A 205 11.14 13.87 8.22
CA GLU A 205 9.70 13.69 8.40
C GLU A 205 9.09 12.70 7.41
N THR A 206 9.80 12.42 6.32
CA THR A 206 9.34 11.56 5.23
C THR A 206 10.39 10.54 4.83
N LEU A 207 9.90 9.35 4.42
CA LEU A 207 10.70 8.33 3.75
C LEU A 207 10.61 8.58 2.23
N ALA A 208 11.74 8.70 1.56
CA ALA A 208 11.81 8.80 0.11
C ALA A 208 11.61 7.41 -0.52
N MET A 209 10.60 7.27 -1.36
CA MET A 209 10.27 6.05 -2.11
C MET A 209 10.57 6.28 -3.59
N ARG A 210 11.69 5.79 -4.07
CA ARG A 210 12.06 5.89 -5.49
C ARG A 210 11.33 4.86 -6.34
N LEU A 211 10.60 5.33 -7.36
CA LEU A 211 9.86 4.52 -8.31
C LEU A 211 10.24 4.97 -9.73
N GLY A 212 11.23 4.30 -10.32
CA GLY A 212 11.86 4.79 -11.55
C GLY A 212 12.55 6.14 -11.34
N ASP A 213 12.20 7.12 -12.14
CA ASP A 213 12.76 8.48 -12.07
C ASP A 213 12.06 9.38 -11.03
N LEU A 214 10.98 8.91 -10.41
CA LEU A 214 10.21 9.66 -9.43
C LEU A 214 10.56 9.26 -8.00
N VAL A 215 10.54 10.23 -7.10
CA VAL A 215 10.65 10.02 -5.66
C VAL A 215 9.36 10.48 -4.99
N LEU A 216 8.66 9.56 -4.35
CA LEU A 216 7.48 9.86 -3.55
C LEU A 216 7.88 10.00 -2.08
N HIS A 217 7.33 11.01 -1.41
CA HIS A 217 7.57 11.24 0.02
C HIS A 217 6.47 10.58 0.86
N LEU A 218 6.83 9.64 1.74
CA LEU A 218 5.89 8.97 2.63
C LEU A 218 6.04 9.49 4.06
N ARG A 219 4.97 10.02 4.63
CA ARG A 219 4.87 10.29 6.07
C ARG A 219 4.46 9.01 6.83
N PRO A 220 4.71 8.91 8.15
CA PRO A 220 4.42 7.70 8.93
C PRO A 220 2.99 7.18 8.80
N ALA A 221 1.99 8.08 8.75
CA ALA A 221 0.57 7.72 8.59
C ALA A 221 0.14 7.54 7.11
N SER A 222 1.02 7.81 6.13
CA SER A 222 0.66 7.68 4.72
C SER A 222 0.39 6.24 4.32
N PHE A 223 -0.66 6.06 3.52
CA PHE A 223 -0.86 4.81 2.80
C PHE A 223 0.13 4.74 1.63
N PHE A 224 0.71 3.59 1.43
CA PHE A 224 1.45 3.23 0.22
C PHE A 224 1.29 1.73 -0.06
N GLN A 225 1.38 1.34 -1.32
CA GLN A 225 1.31 -0.05 -1.76
C GLN A 225 2.45 -0.88 -1.16
N THR A 226 2.13 -2.07 -0.65
CA THR A 226 3.10 -2.89 0.09
C THR A 226 4.00 -3.75 -0.78
N ASN A 227 3.79 -3.75 -2.09
CA ASN A 227 4.62 -4.40 -3.10
C ASN A 227 5.01 -3.33 -4.14
N THR A 228 6.24 -2.82 -4.02
CA THR A 228 6.71 -1.67 -4.80
C THR A 228 6.80 -1.98 -6.28
N GLU A 229 7.22 -3.19 -6.65
CA GLU A 229 7.33 -3.61 -8.05
C GLU A 229 5.97 -3.60 -8.74
N ILE A 230 4.96 -4.17 -8.10
CA ILE A 230 3.58 -4.21 -8.61
C ILE A 230 2.95 -2.81 -8.61
N ALA A 231 3.25 -1.98 -7.61
CA ALA A 231 2.79 -0.58 -7.60
C ALA A 231 3.33 0.21 -8.80
N THR A 232 4.61 0.06 -9.13
CA THR A 232 5.22 0.67 -10.31
C THR A 232 4.52 0.21 -11.59
N GLY A 233 4.21 -1.09 -11.69
CA GLY A 233 3.47 -1.63 -12.82
C GLY A 233 2.05 -1.10 -12.95
N LEU A 234 1.34 -0.91 -11.83
CA LEU A 234 0.03 -0.26 -11.80
C LEU A 234 0.08 1.15 -12.40
N TYR A 235 1.02 1.98 -11.92
CA TYR A 235 1.17 3.36 -12.38
C TYR A 235 1.58 3.42 -13.84
N THR A 236 2.51 2.56 -14.26
CA THR A 236 2.94 2.45 -15.66
C THR A 236 1.79 2.07 -16.58
N GLN A 237 0.94 1.11 -16.16
CA GLN A 237 -0.22 0.71 -16.96
C GLN A 237 -1.25 1.83 -17.11
N ALA A 238 -1.50 2.59 -16.03
CA ALA A 238 -2.39 3.74 -16.11
C ALA A 238 -1.86 4.81 -17.07
N ARG A 239 -0.56 5.12 -17.00
CA ARG A 239 0.09 6.04 -17.94
C ARG A 239 -0.07 5.57 -19.38
N GLN A 240 0.25 4.30 -19.66
CA GLN A 240 0.12 3.71 -21.00
C GLN A 240 -1.30 3.88 -21.56
N TRP A 241 -2.33 3.59 -20.76
CA TRP A 241 -3.71 3.72 -21.22
C TRP A 241 -4.11 5.18 -21.47
N LEU A 242 -3.62 6.12 -20.64
CA LEU A 242 -3.85 7.56 -20.88
C LEU A 242 -3.13 8.08 -22.11
N ASP A 243 -1.93 7.55 -22.41
CA ASP A 243 -1.18 7.91 -23.63
C ASP A 243 -1.92 7.40 -24.89
N GLU A 244 -2.48 6.18 -24.84
CA GLU A 244 -3.24 5.59 -25.96
C GLU A 244 -4.57 6.33 -26.26
N VAL A 245 -5.23 6.88 -25.23
CA VAL A 245 -6.44 7.70 -25.42
C VAL A 245 -6.14 9.19 -25.57
N GLU A 246 -4.85 9.56 -25.63
CA GLU A 246 -4.36 10.93 -25.80
C GLU A 246 -4.93 11.94 -24.79
N ALA A 247 -5.21 11.50 -23.55
CA ALA A 247 -5.77 12.34 -22.50
C ALA A 247 -4.85 13.52 -22.18
N LYS A 248 -5.38 14.75 -22.19
CA LYS A 248 -4.67 16.00 -21.89
C LYS A 248 -5.02 16.55 -20.50
N SER A 249 -6.16 16.19 -19.96
CA SER A 249 -6.63 16.59 -18.63
C SER A 249 -7.06 15.36 -17.85
N VAL A 250 -6.46 15.16 -16.66
CA VAL A 250 -6.66 13.96 -15.85
C VAL A 250 -6.91 14.35 -14.39
N TRP A 251 -7.91 13.74 -13.79
CA TRP A 251 -8.09 13.78 -12.34
C TRP A 251 -7.73 12.44 -11.71
N ASP A 252 -7.02 12.49 -10.59
CA ASP A 252 -6.68 11.32 -9.75
C ASP A 252 -7.42 11.45 -8.42
N LEU A 253 -8.53 10.74 -8.29
CA LEU A 253 -9.37 10.75 -7.10
C LEU A 253 -8.89 9.64 -6.14
N TYR A 254 -8.82 9.97 -4.84
CA TYR A 254 -8.12 9.16 -3.83
C TYR A 254 -6.61 9.08 -4.09
N CYS A 255 -6.00 10.20 -4.49
CA CYS A 255 -4.62 10.19 -4.99
C CYS A 255 -3.56 9.82 -3.92
N GLY A 256 -3.89 9.86 -2.62
CA GLY A 256 -2.96 9.59 -1.55
C GLY A 256 -1.72 10.48 -1.64
N VAL A 257 -0.54 9.87 -1.66
CA VAL A 257 0.74 10.57 -1.83
C VAL A 257 1.10 10.84 -3.31
N GLY A 258 0.11 10.75 -4.20
CA GLY A 258 0.27 11.09 -5.61
C GLY A 258 0.81 9.97 -6.51
N GLY A 259 0.69 8.71 -6.09
CA GLY A 259 1.26 7.59 -6.84
C GLY A 259 0.85 7.56 -8.32
N PHE A 260 -0.46 7.57 -8.62
CA PHE A 260 -0.93 7.66 -10.00
C PHE A 260 -0.64 9.03 -10.61
N ALA A 261 -1.07 10.11 -9.96
CA ALA A 261 -0.97 11.46 -10.51
C ALA A 261 0.44 11.82 -11.02
N LEU A 262 1.47 11.52 -10.23
CA LEU A 262 2.88 11.81 -10.59
C LEU A 262 3.36 10.95 -11.76
N HIS A 263 3.00 9.66 -11.78
CA HIS A 263 3.47 8.74 -12.81
C HIS A 263 2.77 8.94 -14.16
N VAL A 264 1.54 9.46 -14.17
CA VAL A 264 0.82 9.73 -15.43
C VAL A 264 1.13 11.11 -16.01
N ALA A 265 1.92 11.92 -15.32
CA ALA A 265 2.39 13.21 -15.83
C ALA A 265 3.12 13.05 -17.18
N ALA A 266 2.77 13.91 -18.12
CA ALA A 266 3.38 13.92 -19.46
C ALA A 266 3.36 15.37 -20.01
N PRO A 267 4.26 15.73 -20.95
CA PRO A 267 4.24 17.05 -21.56
C PRO A 267 2.86 17.40 -22.15
N GLY A 268 2.32 18.54 -21.75
CA GLY A 268 0.99 19.02 -22.19
C GLY A 268 -0.20 18.26 -21.60
N ARG A 269 0.02 17.49 -20.52
CA ARG A 269 -1.05 16.85 -19.73
C ARG A 269 -1.15 17.51 -18.36
N SER A 270 -2.27 18.15 -18.09
CA SER A 270 -2.59 18.62 -16.75
C SER A 270 -3.14 17.47 -15.89
N VAL A 271 -2.63 17.34 -14.66
CA VAL A 271 -3.08 16.32 -13.71
C VAL A 271 -3.48 16.99 -12.40
N HIS A 272 -4.65 16.63 -11.88
CA HIS A 272 -5.15 17.15 -10.61
C HIS A 272 -5.50 16.02 -9.65
N GLY A 273 -4.72 15.88 -8.57
CA GLY A 273 -4.95 14.89 -7.52
C GLY A 273 -5.83 15.43 -6.39
N VAL A 274 -6.77 14.61 -5.92
CA VAL A 274 -7.69 14.94 -4.83
C VAL A 274 -7.62 13.89 -3.75
N GLU A 275 -7.40 14.31 -2.49
CA GLU A 275 -7.24 13.43 -1.33
C GLU A 275 -7.75 14.14 -0.06
N VAL A 276 -8.41 13.42 0.83
CA VAL A 276 -8.93 13.98 2.09
C VAL A 276 -7.84 14.21 3.14
N SER A 277 -6.74 13.48 3.06
CA SER A 277 -5.61 13.57 3.99
C SER A 277 -4.68 14.73 3.64
N ALA A 278 -4.75 15.82 4.39
CA ALA A 278 -3.84 16.97 4.19
C ALA A 278 -2.35 16.59 4.26
N PRO A 279 -1.87 15.69 5.17
CA PRO A 279 -0.48 15.24 5.17
C PRO A 279 -0.10 14.46 3.91
N ALA A 280 -1.01 13.68 3.33
CA ALA A 280 -0.75 12.97 2.07
C ALA A 280 -0.65 13.94 0.89
N VAL A 281 -1.55 14.93 0.82
CA VAL A 281 -1.48 16.02 -0.17
C VAL A 281 -0.18 16.79 -0.07
N ALA A 282 0.27 17.15 1.14
CA ALA A 282 1.56 17.84 1.34
C ALA A 282 2.75 17.00 0.85
N SER A 283 2.71 15.67 1.04
CA SER A 283 3.71 14.75 0.50
C SER A 283 3.69 14.69 -1.02
N ALA A 284 2.49 14.64 -1.63
CA ALA A 284 2.32 14.63 -3.08
C ALA A 284 2.82 15.93 -3.73
N GLN A 285 2.51 17.08 -3.11
CA GLN A 285 3.00 18.40 -3.56
C GLN A 285 4.52 18.51 -3.49
N LEU A 286 5.15 18.01 -2.40
CA LEU A 286 6.60 17.96 -2.27
C LEU A 286 7.23 17.11 -3.38
N SER A 287 6.66 15.92 -3.64
CA SER A 287 7.13 15.01 -4.69
C SER A 287 7.01 15.63 -6.08
N ALA A 288 5.90 16.33 -6.38
CA ALA A 288 5.72 17.04 -7.65
C ALA A 288 6.73 18.17 -7.84
N PHE A 289 6.95 18.95 -6.78
CA PHE A 289 7.92 20.06 -6.78
C PHE A 289 9.34 19.58 -7.05
N GLU A 290 9.80 18.54 -6.33
CA GLU A 290 11.14 17.98 -6.52
C GLU A 290 11.34 17.33 -7.89
N ALA A 291 10.26 16.77 -8.48
CA ALA A 291 10.29 16.20 -9.82
C ALA A 291 10.13 17.26 -10.94
N GLY A 292 9.92 18.53 -10.61
CA GLY A 292 9.71 19.60 -11.59
C GLY A 292 8.42 19.45 -12.41
N LEU A 293 7.38 18.84 -11.84
CA LEU A 293 6.10 18.57 -12.52
C LEU A 293 5.12 19.74 -12.29
N GLU A 294 5.30 20.82 -13.04
CA GLU A 294 4.50 22.07 -12.88
C GLU A 294 3.02 21.90 -13.25
N ASP A 295 2.71 20.97 -14.18
CA ASP A 295 1.34 20.67 -14.62
C ASP A 295 0.61 19.66 -13.72
N VAL A 296 1.24 19.23 -12.59
CA VAL A 296 0.63 18.32 -11.60
C VAL A 296 0.31 19.07 -10.33
N THR A 297 -0.95 19.11 -9.97
CA THR A 297 -1.47 19.86 -8.81
C THR A 297 -2.23 18.94 -7.86
N PHE A 298 -2.32 19.31 -6.58
CA PHE A 298 -3.00 18.51 -5.57
C PHE A 298 -3.86 19.39 -4.66
N ALA A 299 -5.06 18.90 -4.31
CA ALA A 299 -5.97 19.56 -3.38
C ALA A 299 -6.47 18.62 -2.29
N VAL A 300 -6.64 19.18 -1.08
CA VAL A 300 -7.36 18.50 0.01
C VAL A 300 -8.85 18.64 -0.27
N GLY A 301 -9.55 17.50 -0.41
CA GLY A 301 -10.98 17.52 -0.68
C GLY A 301 -11.60 16.13 -0.76
N ASP A 302 -12.94 16.12 -0.77
CA ASP A 302 -13.71 14.91 -1.02
C ASP A 302 -13.87 14.69 -2.53
N ALA A 303 -13.61 13.46 -3.00
CA ALA A 303 -13.71 13.09 -4.42
C ALA A 303 -15.10 13.38 -5.03
N THR A 304 -16.16 13.36 -4.21
CA THR A 304 -17.54 13.60 -4.67
C THR A 304 -17.86 15.07 -4.93
N ALA A 305 -17.16 15.99 -4.26
CA ALA A 305 -17.47 17.42 -4.30
C ALA A 305 -16.87 18.16 -5.51
N LEU A 306 -15.84 17.59 -6.15
CA LEU A 306 -14.97 18.32 -7.10
C LEU A 306 -15.26 18.04 -8.58
N ILE A 307 -16.09 17.04 -8.90
CA ILE A 307 -16.37 16.65 -10.30
C ILE A 307 -17.45 17.55 -10.96
N ALA A 308 -18.20 18.32 -10.17
CA ALA A 308 -19.29 19.14 -10.68
C ALA A 308 -18.78 20.37 -11.44
N GLY A 309 -18.83 20.33 -12.76
CA GLY A 309 -18.70 21.51 -13.64
C GLY A 309 -17.43 21.61 -14.49
N GLU A 310 -16.45 20.69 -14.35
CA GLU A 310 -15.27 20.64 -15.20
C GLU A 310 -15.26 19.36 -16.05
N THR A 311 -15.01 19.51 -17.35
CA THR A 311 -14.87 18.36 -18.26
C THR A 311 -13.39 17.95 -18.33
N GLN A 312 -13.11 16.72 -17.90
CA GLN A 312 -11.79 16.09 -18.00
C GLN A 312 -11.80 15.05 -19.12
N ASP A 313 -10.63 14.76 -19.70
CA ASP A 313 -10.49 13.69 -20.69
C ASP A 313 -10.50 12.32 -19.99
N ALA A 314 -9.96 12.26 -18.76
CA ALA A 314 -9.92 11.02 -18.00
C ALA A 314 -9.97 11.25 -16.48
N ILE A 315 -10.49 10.25 -15.76
CA ILE A 315 -10.45 10.17 -14.30
C ILE A 315 -9.80 8.86 -13.90
N ILE A 316 -8.87 8.91 -12.94
CA ILE A 316 -8.32 7.73 -12.25
C ILE A 316 -8.99 7.63 -10.89
N VAL A 317 -9.41 6.42 -10.50
CA VAL A 317 -9.93 6.15 -9.16
C VAL A 317 -9.27 4.90 -8.58
N ASN A 318 -8.78 5.00 -7.34
CA ASN A 318 -8.26 3.89 -6.56
C ASN A 318 -8.85 3.94 -5.14
N PRO A 319 -10.15 3.63 -4.97
CA PRO A 319 -10.85 3.77 -3.70
C PRO A 319 -10.45 2.70 -2.68
N PRO A 320 -10.80 2.86 -1.40
CA PRO A 320 -10.74 1.80 -0.39
C PRO A 320 -11.56 0.56 -0.79
N ARG A 321 -11.36 -0.56 -0.07
CA ARG A 321 -12.02 -1.87 -0.33
C ARG A 321 -13.54 -1.82 -0.49
N ARG A 322 -14.22 -0.82 0.10
CA ARG A 322 -15.66 -0.62 -0.03
C ARG A 322 -16.11 -0.19 -1.43
N GLY A 323 -15.18 0.25 -2.28
CA GLY A 323 -15.45 0.83 -3.60
C GLY A 323 -15.81 2.31 -3.53
N LEU A 324 -16.37 2.82 -4.65
CA LEU A 324 -16.75 4.24 -4.85
C LEU A 324 -17.99 4.63 -4.05
N GLY A 325 -18.96 3.71 -3.93
CA GLY A 325 -20.26 3.98 -3.36
C GLY A 325 -21.21 4.71 -4.33
N ASP A 326 -22.51 4.71 -3.99
CA ASP A 326 -23.57 5.13 -4.90
C ASP A 326 -23.46 6.60 -5.34
N VAL A 327 -23.05 7.48 -4.42
CA VAL A 327 -22.94 8.92 -4.69
C VAL A 327 -21.87 9.23 -5.75
N LEU A 328 -20.66 8.65 -5.58
CA LEU A 328 -19.59 8.90 -6.54
C LEU A 328 -19.84 8.17 -7.87
N CYS A 329 -20.42 6.97 -7.86
CA CYS A 329 -20.84 6.29 -9.08
C CYS A 329 -21.85 7.14 -9.88
N ALA A 330 -22.87 7.69 -9.21
CA ALA A 330 -23.84 8.59 -9.87
C ALA A 330 -23.19 9.88 -10.40
N THR A 331 -22.25 10.44 -9.67
CA THR A 331 -21.50 11.63 -10.09
C THR A 331 -20.64 11.34 -11.32
N LEU A 332 -19.91 10.24 -11.35
CA LEU A 332 -19.11 9.80 -12.50
C LEU A 332 -19.98 9.47 -13.70
N GLU A 333 -21.13 8.79 -13.49
CA GLU A 333 -22.11 8.50 -14.54
C GLU A 333 -22.60 9.78 -15.22
N ALA A 334 -22.88 10.82 -14.43
CA ALA A 334 -23.37 12.11 -14.91
C ALA A 334 -22.27 13.04 -15.45
N SER A 335 -21.00 12.79 -15.15
CA SER A 335 -19.88 13.71 -15.46
C SER A 335 -19.63 13.90 -16.96
N GLY A 336 -19.99 12.92 -17.77
CA GLY A 336 -19.68 12.94 -19.21
C GLY A 336 -18.21 12.66 -19.56
N VAL A 337 -17.35 12.39 -18.60
CA VAL A 337 -15.93 12.08 -18.83
C VAL A 337 -15.79 10.88 -19.77
N PRO A 338 -14.98 10.95 -20.84
CA PRO A 338 -14.87 9.87 -21.81
C PRO A 338 -14.25 8.58 -21.24
N THR A 339 -13.30 8.72 -20.33
CA THR A 339 -12.46 7.58 -19.87
C THR A 339 -12.33 7.57 -18.35
N ILE A 340 -12.50 6.40 -17.74
CA ILE A 340 -12.19 6.16 -16.32
C ILE A 340 -11.22 5.00 -16.20
N ILE A 341 -10.13 5.20 -15.47
CA ILE A 341 -9.24 4.10 -15.04
C ILE A 341 -9.58 3.78 -13.60
N TYR A 342 -10.13 2.59 -13.36
CA TYR A 342 -10.53 2.14 -12.04
C TYR A 342 -9.61 1.03 -11.56
N SER A 343 -8.79 1.29 -10.56
CA SER A 343 -7.97 0.30 -9.83
C SER A 343 -8.65 -0.07 -8.52
N SER A 344 -8.72 -1.36 -8.20
CA SER A 344 -9.39 -1.85 -6.99
C SER A 344 -8.76 -3.13 -6.45
N CYS A 345 -8.55 -3.17 -5.13
CA CYS A 345 -8.15 -4.38 -4.41
C CYS A 345 -9.34 -5.30 -4.05
N ASN A 346 -10.55 -5.00 -4.53
CA ASN A 346 -11.75 -5.79 -4.30
C ASN A 346 -12.62 -5.85 -5.58
N ALA A 347 -12.50 -6.95 -6.33
CA ALA A 347 -13.21 -7.13 -7.59
C ALA A 347 -14.75 -7.18 -7.43
N LEU A 348 -15.27 -7.55 -6.24
CA LEU A 348 -16.70 -7.55 -5.97
C LEU A 348 -17.26 -6.12 -5.92
N SER A 349 -16.60 -5.22 -5.18
CA SER A 349 -16.99 -3.80 -5.16
C SER A 349 -16.78 -3.15 -6.53
N LEU A 350 -15.70 -3.49 -7.23
CA LEU A 350 -15.43 -3.03 -8.59
C LEU A 350 -16.56 -3.40 -9.55
N ALA A 351 -17.00 -4.66 -9.57
CA ALA A 351 -18.10 -5.14 -10.42
C ALA A 351 -19.43 -4.43 -10.11
N ARG A 352 -19.74 -4.25 -8.82
CA ARG A 352 -20.93 -3.52 -8.37
C ARG A 352 -20.90 -2.06 -8.83
N ASP A 353 -19.79 -1.38 -8.65
CA ASP A 353 -19.64 0.03 -9.00
C ASP A 353 -19.69 0.25 -10.52
N ILE A 354 -19.09 -0.65 -11.32
CA ILE A 354 -19.22 -0.60 -12.79
C ILE A 354 -20.69 -0.81 -13.22
N ALA A 355 -21.41 -1.75 -12.59
CA ALA A 355 -22.83 -1.97 -12.88
C ALA A 355 -23.71 -0.74 -12.52
N ALA A 356 -23.28 0.08 -11.55
CA ALA A 356 -23.94 1.34 -11.20
C ALA A 356 -23.65 2.50 -12.18
N MET A 357 -22.74 2.29 -13.12
CA MET A 357 -22.36 3.28 -14.16
C MET A 357 -22.63 2.74 -15.58
N PRO A 358 -23.91 2.56 -15.98
CA PRO A 358 -24.26 1.92 -17.26
C PRO A 358 -23.82 2.69 -18.51
N ALA A 359 -23.51 3.98 -18.39
CA ALA A 359 -22.93 4.76 -19.50
C ALA A 359 -21.49 4.32 -19.81
N TYR A 360 -20.84 3.56 -18.94
CA TYR A 360 -19.47 3.08 -19.15
C TYR A 360 -19.45 1.58 -19.43
N ALA A 361 -18.45 1.17 -20.22
CA ALA A 361 -18.16 -0.24 -20.46
C ALA A 361 -16.68 -0.54 -20.23
N PRO A 362 -16.34 -1.64 -19.54
CA PRO A 362 -14.98 -2.14 -19.50
C PRO A 362 -14.46 -2.45 -20.90
N GLN A 363 -13.38 -1.80 -21.30
CA GLN A 363 -12.69 -2.06 -22.56
C GLN A 363 -11.52 -3.02 -22.34
N ARG A 364 -10.73 -2.78 -21.28
CA ARG A 364 -9.58 -3.62 -20.93
C ARG A 364 -9.54 -3.85 -19.43
N ILE A 365 -9.08 -5.04 -19.07
CA ILE A 365 -8.90 -5.44 -17.66
C ILE A 365 -7.52 -6.05 -17.51
N ARG A 366 -6.80 -5.67 -16.46
CA ARG A 366 -5.55 -6.30 -16.07
C ARG A 366 -5.53 -6.59 -14.57
N LEU A 367 -5.11 -7.80 -14.22
CA LEU A 367 -4.86 -8.19 -12.83
C LEU A 367 -3.40 -7.94 -12.47
N PHE A 368 -3.17 -7.49 -11.24
CA PHE A 368 -1.87 -7.24 -10.66
C PHE A 368 -1.75 -8.04 -9.35
N ASP A 369 -0.77 -8.92 -9.27
CA ASP A 369 -0.58 -9.77 -8.09
C ASP A 369 0.14 -8.99 -6.96
N MET A 370 -0.58 -8.05 -6.36
CA MET A 370 -0.09 -7.21 -5.25
C MET A 370 0.23 -8.03 -3.99
N PHE A 371 -0.44 -9.18 -3.81
CA PHE A 371 -0.41 -9.96 -2.57
C PHE A 371 -0.22 -11.46 -2.83
N PRO A 372 0.97 -11.89 -3.32
CA PRO A 372 1.29 -13.31 -3.42
C PRO A 372 1.03 -14.07 -2.12
N GLN A 373 0.80 -15.37 -2.21
CA GLN A 373 0.46 -16.28 -1.11
C GLN A 373 -0.92 -16.04 -0.49
N THR A 374 -1.74 -15.13 -1.02
CA THR A 374 -3.10 -14.87 -0.57
C THR A 374 -4.07 -14.84 -1.75
N ASP A 375 -5.37 -14.92 -1.49
CA ASP A 375 -6.45 -14.77 -2.46
C ASP A 375 -6.69 -13.31 -2.92
N HIS A 376 -5.96 -12.36 -2.34
CA HIS A 376 -6.08 -10.95 -2.68
C HIS A 376 -5.25 -10.58 -3.91
N TYR A 377 -5.76 -9.64 -4.69
CA TYR A 377 -5.12 -9.06 -5.87
C TYR A 377 -5.63 -7.63 -6.11
N GLU A 378 -4.98 -6.93 -7.01
CA GLU A 378 -5.47 -5.65 -7.54
C GLU A 378 -5.98 -5.89 -8.98
N ALA A 379 -7.12 -5.32 -9.33
CA ALA A 379 -7.65 -5.33 -10.69
C ALA A 379 -7.79 -3.90 -11.20
N MET A 380 -7.24 -3.61 -12.37
CA MET A 380 -7.39 -2.32 -13.03
C MET A 380 -8.22 -2.48 -14.28
N VAL A 381 -9.20 -1.59 -14.45
CA VAL A 381 -10.14 -1.58 -15.58
C VAL A 381 -10.08 -0.24 -16.30
N LEU A 382 -9.94 -0.28 -17.61
CA LEU A 382 -10.15 0.86 -18.48
C LEU A 382 -11.63 0.89 -18.88
N LEU A 383 -12.36 1.86 -18.35
CA LEU A 383 -13.76 2.11 -18.67
C LEU A 383 -13.86 3.20 -19.72
N VAL A 384 -14.64 2.96 -20.75
CA VAL A 384 -14.90 3.96 -21.81
C VAL A 384 -16.40 4.22 -21.88
N ARG A 385 -16.74 5.52 -22.02
CA ARG A 385 -18.12 5.92 -22.15
C ARG A 385 -18.72 5.41 -23.44
N ARG A 386 -19.89 4.81 -23.37
CA ARG A 386 -20.66 4.36 -24.54
C ARG A 386 -21.15 5.58 -25.32
N SER A 387 -21.00 5.55 -26.63
CA SER A 387 -21.50 6.56 -27.56
C SER A 387 -23.04 6.55 -27.66
#